data_93756ccbdea491e4201062d2675a3375
#
_entry.id   93756ccbdea491e4201062d2675a3375
#
_cell.length_a   1.000
_cell.length_b   1.000
_cell.length_c   1.000
_cell.angle_alpha   90.00
_cell.angle_beta   90.00
_cell.angle_gamma   90.00
#
_symmetry.space_group_name_H-M   'P 1'
#
loop_
_entity.id
_entity.type
_entity.pdbx_description
1 polymer ?
#
loop_
_entity_poly.entity_id
_entity_poly.type
_entity_poly.pdbx_seq_one_letter_code
_entity_poly.pdbx_strand_id
1 'polypeptide(L)'
;MRKISAVLAASLAAAAASPALAQEVNSTFTGPRVEALVGYDISRAGSTVDNDVNEDDDESIDGLLYGVGVGYDIAMGGAVVGIEGEWTDGTAKTEFTPSGDFEGFGLGRVETGRDLYVGVRAGILATPTTLVYVKGGYTNARFNVLASDGETQLSQNFDTDGWRLGAGAEMALAENMFVKAEYRYSNYSEGELDFEADVPDSERFGIDTDRHQFVVGVGIRF
;
A
#
# COMPACT_ATOMS: atom_id res chain seq x y z
N MET A 1 -25.32 -1.55 7.70
CA MET A 1 -24.32 -2.58 7.45
C MET A 1 -24.75 -3.80 6.59
N ARG A 2 -26.03 -4.11 6.36
CA ARG A 2 -26.49 -5.28 5.55
C ARG A 2 -26.55 -5.07 4.04
N LYS A 3 -26.35 -3.86 3.52
CA LYS A 3 -26.50 -3.55 2.07
C LYS A 3 -25.18 -3.60 1.29
N ILE A 4 -24.02 -3.45 1.96
CA ILE A 4 -22.70 -3.49 1.31
C ILE A 4 -22.27 -4.92 1.00
N SER A 5 -22.62 -5.88 1.87
CA SER A 5 -22.28 -7.29 1.68
C SER A 5 -22.98 -7.93 0.47
N ALA A 6 -24.14 -7.41 0.07
CA ALA A 6 -24.89 -7.94 -1.07
C ALA A 6 -24.31 -7.48 -2.43
N VAL A 7 -23.67 -6.32 -2.49
CA VAL A 7 -23.05 -5.80 -3.71
C VAL A 7 -21.73 -6.51 -4.00
N LEU A 8 -20.95 -6.83 -2.96
CA LEU A 8 -19.69 -7.57 -3.13
C LEU A 8 -19.94 -9.02 -3.58
N ALA A 9 -21.00 -9.67 -3.09
CA ALA A 9 -21.35 -11.03 -3.49
C ALA A 9 -21.89 -11.11 -4.93
N ALA A 10 -22.56 -10.08 -5.41
CA ALA A 10 -23.09 -10.02 -6.78
C ALA A 10 -21.99 -9.77 -7.83
N SER A 11 -20.92 -9.03 -7.49
CA SER A 11 -19.79 -8.81 -8.39
C SER A 11 -18.89 -10.03 -8.55
N LEU A 12 -18.74 -10.88 -7.52
CA LEU A 12 -18.03 -12.16 -7.65
C LEU A 12 -18.79 -13.20 -8.48
N ALA A 13 -20.13 -13.20 -8.43
CA ALA A 13 -20.94 -14.14 -9.19
C ALA A 13 -21.01 -13.83 -10.68
N ALA A 14 -20.84 -12.57 -11.10
CA ALA A 14 -20.81 -12.16 -12.50
C ALA A 14 -19.52 -12.59 -13.22
N ALA A 15 -18.42 -12.78 -12.51
CA ALA A 15 -17.16 -13.26 -13.06
C ALA A 15 -17.18 -14.77 -13.39
N ALA A 16 -18.11 -15.54 -12.82
CA ALA A 16 -18.21 -16.99 -13.02
C ALA A 16 -19.06 -17.41 -14.23
N ALA A 17 -19.73 -16.47 -14.91
CA ALA A 17 -20.69 -16.74 -15.99
C ALA A 17 -20.18 -16.38 -17.39
N SER A 18 -18.86 -16.48 -17.66
CA SER A 18 -18.34 -16.32 -19.00
C SER A 18 -18.45 -17.64 -19.78
N PRO A 19 -19.04 -17.65 -21.00
CA PRO A 19 -19.02 -18.84 -21.84
C PRO A 19 -17.58 -19.24 -22.11
N ALA A 20 -17.30 -20.53 -22.02
CA ALA A 20 -16.02 -21.14 -22.38
C ALA A 20 -15.75 -20.93 -23.88
N LEU A 21 -15.29 -19.76 -24.26
CA LEU A 21 -14.56 -19.59 -25.49
C LEU A 21 -13.17 -20.23 -25.22
N ALA A 22 -12.82 -21.21 -26.04
CA ALA A 22 -11.49 -21.79 -26.05
C ALA A 22 -10.48 -20.71 -26.50
N GLN A 23 -10.12 -19.82 -25.58
CA GLN A 23 -9.01 -18.89 -25.73
C GLN A 23 -7.77 -19.62 -25.26
N GLU A 24 -6.71 -19.59 -26.05
CA GLU A 24 -5.39 -20.00 -25.60
C GLU A 24 -5.08 -19.25 -24.30
N VAL A 25 -5.02 -19.99 -23.20
CA VAL A 25 -4.62 -19.46 -21.91
C VAL A 25 -3.13 -19.17 -22.02
N ASN A 26 -2.75 -17.90 -22.00
CA ASN A 26 -1.35 -17.54 -21.97
C ASN A 26 -0.77 -18.00 -20.60
N SER A 27 -0.08 -19.13 -20.61
CA SER A 27 0.48 -19.75 -19.40
C SER A 27 1.51 -18.85 -18.71
N THR A 28 2.18 -17.97 -19.45
CA THR A 28 3.20 -17.05 -18.92
C THR A 28 2.64 -16.10 -17.84
N PHE A 29 1.39 -15.69 -17.96
CA PHE A 29 0.76 -14.74 -17.01
C PHE A 29 -0.43 -15.35 -16.25
N THR A 30 -0.54 -16.67 -16.19
CA THR A 30 -1.58 -17.37 -15.43
C THR A 30 -0.97 -18.17 -14.31
N GLY A 31 -1.57 -18.10 -13.13
CA GLY A 31 -1.19 -18.91 -11.97
C GLY A 31 -0.87 -18.12 -10.73
N PRO A 32 -0.57 -18.83 -9.63
CA PRO A 32 -0.13 -18.22 -8.38
C PRO A 32 1.27 -17.62 -8.54
N ARG A 33 1.50 -16.49 -7.90
CA ARG A 33 2.80 -15.81 -7.88
C ARG A 33 3.20 -15.38 -6.48
N VAL A 34 4.51 -15.36 -6.27
CA VAL A 34 5.15 -14.77 -5.10
C VAL A 34 6.25 -13.83 -5.57
N GLU A 35 6.47 -12.73 -4.85
CA GLU A 35 7.42 -11.71 -5.24
C GLU A 35 8.08 -11.05 -4.05
N ALA A 36 9.32 -10.63 -4.23
CA ALA A 36 10.03 -9.72 -3.34
C ALA A 36 9.96 -8.31 -3.93
N LEU A 37 9.77 -7.33 -3.06
CA LEU A 37 9.55 -5.93 -3.41
C LEU A 37 10.62 -5.06 -2.76
N VAL A 38 11.10 -4.06 -3.49
CA VAL A 38 11.94 -2.99 -2.98
C VAL A 38 11.56 -1.70 -3.68
N GLY A 39 11.57 -0.58 -2.95
CA GLY A 39 11.13 0.68 -3.52
C GLY A 39 11.57 1.89 -2.74
N TYR A 40 11.15 3.03 -3.23
CA TYR A 40 11.30 4.33 -2.59
C TYR A 40 9.93 4.90 -2.29
N ASP A 41 9.78 5.39 -1.07
CA ASP A 41 8.55 5.87 -0.48
C ASP A 41 8.67 7.34 -0.18
N ILE A 42 7.67 8.12 -0.59
CA ILE A 42 7.54 9.54 -0.34
C ILE A 42 6.15 9.75 0.30
N SER A 43 6.13 10.03 1.60
CA SER A 43 4.91 10.31 2.35
C SER A 43 4.81 11.80 2.63
N ARG A 44 3.65 12.39 2.34
CA ARG A 44 3.34 13.77 2.65
C ARG A 44 2.15 13.80 3.58
N ALA A 45 2.30 14.48 4.72
CA ALA A 45 1.16 14.84 5.55
C ALA A 45 0.39 15.95 4.82
N GLY A 46 -0.80 15.62 4.30
CA GLY A 46 -1.65 16.59 3.61
C GLY A 46 -2.23 17.57 4.61
N SER A 47 -1.90 18.83 4.48
CA SER A 47 -2.64 19.91 5.09
C SER A 47 -3.63 20.45 4.05
N THR A 48 -4.91 20.10 4.17
CA THR A 48 -6.00 20.75 3.42
C THR A 48 -6.33 22.16 3.95
N VAL A 49 -5.53 22.68 4.87
CA VAL A 49 -5.65 24.05 5.36
C VAL A 49 -4.64 24.91 4.62
N ASP A 50 -5.04 25.40 3.44
CA ASP A 50 -4.40 26.52 2.78
C ASP A 50 -4.44 27.73 3.72
N ASN A 51 -3.45 27.84 4.59
CA ASN A 51 -3.15 29.05 5.31
C ASN A 51 -1.94 29.66 4.62
N ASP A 52 -2.16 30.75 3.88
CA ASP A 52 -1.15 31.59 3.20
C ASP A 52 0.01 32.11 4.10
N VAL A 53 0.22 31.52 5.27
CA VAL A 53 1.18 31.97 6.28
C VAL A 53 2.37 31.03 6.46
N ASN A 54 2.30 29.79 5.95
CA ASN A 54 3.39 28.79 6.08
C ASN A 54 3.67 28.14 4.73
N GLU A 55 4.37 28.85 3.86
CA GLU A 55 4.73 28.35 2.52
C GLU A 55 5.87 27.31 2.50
N ASP A 56 6.50 26.94 3.63
CA ASP A 56 7.74 26.13 3.63
C ASP A 56 7.76 24.93 4.57
N ASP A 57 6.66 24.47 5.16
CA ASP A 57 6.65 23.36 6.15
C ASP A 57 6.06 22.03 5.62
N ASP A 58 6.15 21.76 4.31
CA ASP A 58 5.86 20.44 3.74
C ASP A 58 6.99 19.45 4.08
N GLU A 59 7.06 18.97 5.31
CA GLU A 59 7.98 17.89 5.66
C GLU A 59 7.52 16.57 5.00
N SER A 60 8.29 16.13 4.01
CA SER A 60 8.14 14.80 3.43
C SER A 60 8.95 13.78 4.23
N ILE A 61 8.35 12.65 4.52
CA ILE A 61 9.04 11.51 5.13
C ILE A 61 9.38 10.54 4.02
N ASP A 62 10.67 10.48 3.69
CA ASP A 62 11.16 9.67 2.58
C ASP A 62 11.98 8.49 3.09
N GLY A 63 11.89 7.34 2.42
CA GLY A 63 12.67 6.18 2.80
C GLY A 63 12.63 5.04 1.81
N LEU A 64 13.44 4.02 2.13
CA LEU A 64 13.39 2.77 1.39
C LEU A 64 12.23 1.92 1.90
N LEU A 65 11.55 1.25 0.96
CA LEU A 65 10.50 0.28 1.19
C LEU A 65 11.00 -1.09 0.76
N TYR A 66 10.67 -2.12 1.53
CA TYR A 66 10.91 -3.52 1.19
C TYR A 66 9.71 -4.37 1.61
N GLY A 67 9.53 -5.52 0.96
CA GLY A 67 8.40 -6.37 1.27
C GLY A 67 8.27 -7.59 0.40
N VAL A 68 7.12 -8.25 0.57
CA VAL A 68 6.74 -9.44 -0.19
C VAL A 68 5.30 -9.32 -0.69
N GLY A 69 5.03 -9.94 -1.82
CA GLY A 69 3.71 -10.01 -2.41
C GLY A 69 3.35 -11.44 -2.81
N VAL A 70 2.05 -11.71 -2.78
CA VAL A 70 1.45 -12.94 -3.30
C VAL A 70 0.26 -12.58 -4.16
N GLY A 71 -0.03 -13.39 -5.16
CA GLY A 71 -1.18 -13.15 -6.01
C GLY A 71 -1.55 -14.35 -6.86
N TYR A 72 -2.68 -14.23 -7.53
CA TYR A 72 -3.14 -15.19 -8.51
C TYR A 72 -3.70 -14.46 -9.72
N ASP A 73 -3.22 -14.80 -10.90
CA ASP A 73 -3.61 -14.19 -12.15
C ASP A 73 -4.26 -15.18 -13.10
N ILE A 74 -5.12 -14.68 -13.94
CA ILE A 74 -5.76 -15.40 -15.03
C ILE A 74 -5.60 -14.58 -16.31
N ALA A 75 -4.92 -15.14 -17.29
CA ALA A 75 -4.83 -14.55 -18.62
C ALA A 75 -5.98 -15.04 -19.50
N MET A 76 -6.65 -14.12 -20.15
CA MET A 76 -7.77 -14.36 -21.06
C MET A 76 -7.48 -13.65 -22.39
N GLY A 77 -6.87 -14.38 -23.34
CA GLY A 77 -6.39 -13.77 -24.57
C GLY A 77 -5.29 -12.74 -24.30
N GLY A 78 -5.48 -11.50 -24.70
CA GLY A 78 -4.53 -10.41 -24.46
C GLY A 78 -4.71 -9.66 -23.14
N ALA A 79 -5.69 -10.04 -22.33
CA ALA A 79 -5.98 -9.41 -21.03
C ALA A 79 -5.57 -10.33 -19.87
N VAL A 80 -5.19 -9.73 -18.75
CA VAL A 80 -4.87 -10.44 -17.50
C VAL A 80 -5.66 -9.78 -16.37
N VAL A 81 -6.29 -10.58 -15.53
CA VAL A 81 -6.93 -10.13 -14.28
C VAL A 81 -6.41 -10.96 -13.12
N GLY A 82 -6.30 -10.35 -11.95
CA GLY A 82 -5.78 -11.05 -10.78
C GLY A 82 -6.17 -10.42 -9.48
N ILE A 83 -5.91 -11.17 -8.41
CA ILE A 83 -5.99 -10.71 -7.02
C ILE A 83 -4.60 -10.73 -6.42
N GLU A 84 -4.35 -9.84 -5.46
CA GLU A 84 -3.04 -9.78 -4.81
C GLU A 84 -3.14 -9.29 -3.38
N GLY A 85 -2.15 -9.70 -2.59
CA GLY A 85 -1.90 -9.21 -1.26
C GLY A 85 -0.43 -8.91 -1.10
N GLU A 86 -0.10 -7.84 -0.38
CA GLU A 86 1.27 -7.41 -0.14
C GLU A 86 1.46 -7.07 1.34
N TRP A 87 2.63 -7.38 1.82
CA TRP A 87 3.16 -6.90 3.09
C TRP A 87 4.44 -6.13 2.79
N THR A 88 4.48 -4.87 3.18
CA THR A 88 5.67 -4.04 3.03
C THR A 88 6.01 -3.36 4.34
N ASP A 89 7.27 -2.97 4.49
CA ASP A 89 7.78 -2.21 5.61
C ASP A 89 8.74 -1.14 5.08
N GLY A 90 8.96 -0.09 5.86
CA GLY A 90 9.76 1.06 5.46
C GLY A 90 10.89 1.38 6.43
N THR A 91 11.92 2.05 5.90
CA THR A 91 13.02 2.57 6.72
C THR A 91 12.90 4.07 6.95
N ALA A 92 11.81 4.68 6.48
CA ALA A 92 11.60 6.12 6.60
C ALA A 92 11.41 6.52 8.07
N LYS A 93 12.18 7.52 8.50
CA LYS A 93 12.21 8.02 9.87
C LYS A 93 12.31 9.53 9.82
N THR A 94 11.49 10.21 10.61
CA THR A 94 11.63 11.65 10.86
C THR A 94 11.81 11.87 12.34
N GLU A 95 12.86 12.60 12.70
CA GLU A 95 13.14 13.00 14.08
C GLU A 95 12.75 14.47 14.22
N PHE A 96 11.81 14.74 15.12
CA PHE A 96 11.45 16.09 15.48
C PHE A 96 12.36 16.56 16.61
N THR A 97 13.23 17.53 16.32
CA THR A 97 14.03 18.20 17.35
C THR A 97 13.18 19.34 17.92
N PRO A 98 12.78 19.32 19.19
CA PRO A 98 12.04 20.43 19.80
C PRO A 98 12.90 21.69 19.72
N SER A 99 12.45 22.70 18.98
CA SER A 99 13.07 24.02 18.98
C SER A 99 12.53 24.84 20.13
N GLY A 100 13.34 25.01 21.20
CA GLY A 100 13.03 25.89 22.33
C GLY A 100 12.93 25.18 23.67
N ASP A 101 13.03 25.94 24.76
CA ASP A 101 12.85 25.50 26.17
C ASP A 101 11.39 25.07 26.44
N PHE A 102 10.95 23.97 25.83
CA PHE A 102 9.66 23.37 26.12
C PHE A 102 9.86 22.21 27.11
N GLU A 103 9.60 22.46 28.40
CA GLU A 103 9.49 21.41 29.41
C GLU A 103 8.12 20.71 29.21
N GLY A 104 8.06 19.65 28.38
CA GLY A 104 6.86 18.88 28.12
C GLY A 104 7.08 17.73 27.17
N PHE A 105 6.12 16.79 27.13
CA PHE A 105 6.10 15.71 26.15
C PHE A 105 6.05 16.28 24.73
N GLY A 106 7.10 16.04 23.94
CA GLY A 106 7.16 16.39 22.53
C GLY A 106 7.10 15.13 21.66
N LEU A 107 6.58 15.26 20.44
CA LEU A 107 6.74 14.24 19.39
C LEU A 107 8.23 14.11 19.09
N GLY A 108 8.85 12.99 19.51
CA GLY A 108 10.28 12.79 19.35
C GLY A 108 10.65 12.12 18.03
N ARG A 109 9.80 11.19 17.51
CA ARG A 109 10.10 10.42 16.31
C ARG A 109 8.84 9.78 15.74
N VAL A 110 8.69 9.83 14.43
CA VAL A 110 7.70 9.08 13.66
C VAL A 110 8.43 8.12 12.73
N GLU A 111 8.12 6.84 12.83
CA GLU A 111 8.66 5.79 11.95
C GLU A 111 7.51 5.19 11.13
N THR A 112 7.74 4.99 9.82
CA THR A 112 6.86 4.16 9.02
C THR A 112 7.02 2.70 9.44
N GLY A 113 5.92 2.07 9.78
CA GLY A 113 5.86 0.65 10.08
C GLY A 113 5.29 -0.16 8.92
N ARG A 114 4.70 -1.32 9.25
CA ARG A 114 4.11 -2.22 8.27
C ARG A 114 2.99 -1.57 7.45
N ASP A 115 2.87 -1.99 6.21
CA ASP A 115 1.78 -1.64 5.31
C ASP A 115 1.24 -2.93 4.67
N LEU A 116 -0.04 -3.20 4.88
CA LEU A 116 -0.77 -4.33 4.33
C LEU A 116 -1.66 -3.84 3.20
N TYR A 117 -1.60 -4.54 2.07
CA TYR A 117 -2.46 -4.24 0.92
C TYR A 117 -3.15 -5.51 0.45
N VAL A 118 -4.42 -5.38 0.08
CA VAL A 118 -5.19 -6.39 -0.62
C VAL A 118 -5.98 -5.73 -1.75
N GLY A 119 -5.90 -6.30 -2.95
CA GLY A 119 -6.54 -5.68 -4.10
C GLY A 119 -6.66 -6.59 -5.31
N VAL A 120 -7.08 -5.95 -6.39
CA VAL A 120 -7.22 -6.56 -7.71
C VAL A 120 -6.30 -5.86 -8.69
N ARG A 121 -5.87 -6.58 -9.72
CA ARG A 121 -5.16 -6.00 -10.86
C ARG A 121 -5.79 -6.40 -12.18
N ALA A 122 -5.69 -5.53 -13.17
CA ALA A 122 -6.10 -5.77 -14.54
C ALA A 122 -5.09 -5.18 -15.49
N GLY A 123 -4.75 -5.91 -16.55
CA GLY A 123 -3.75 -5.47 -17.52
C GLY A 123 -3.95 -6.04 -18.90
N ILE A 124 -3.13 -5.57 -19.80
CA ILE A 124 -3.07 -6.02 -21.19
C ILE A 124 -1.64 -6.42 -21.55
N LEU A 125 -1.51 -7.43 -22.39
CA LEU A 125 -0.23 -7.85 -22.93
C LEU A 125 0.24 -6.85 -24.00
N ALA A 126 1.25 -6.06 -23.66
CA ALA A 126 1.91 -5.18 -24.63
C ALA A 126 2.79 -5.97 -25.58
N THR A 127 3.37 -7.09 -25.12
CA THR A 127 4.08 -8.09 -25.91
C THR A 127 3.79 -9.48 -25.31
N PRO A 128 4.17 -10.59 -25.98
CA PRO A 128 4.00 -11.93 -25.38
C PRO A 128 4.67 -12.12 -24.02
N THR A 129 5.66 -11.30 -23.68
CA THR A 129 6.42 -11.38 -22.43
C THR A 129 6.26 -10.14 -21.54
N THR A 130 5.47 -9.15 -21.93
CA THR A 130 5.32 -7.90 -21.18
C THR A 130 3.85 -7.58 -20.94
N LEU A 131 3.47 -7.47 -19.68
CA LEU A 131 2.15 -7.06 -19.21
C LEU A 131 2.23 -5.62 -18.70
N VAL A 132 1.33 -4.76 -19.16
CA VAL A 132 1.08 -3.44 -18.58
C VAL A 132 -0.24 -3.52 -17.80
N TYR A 133 -0.25 -3.05 -16.57
CA TYR A 133 -1.40 -3.23 -15.69
C TYR A 133 -1.67 -2.01 -14.80
N VAL A 134 -2.88 -1.96 -14.32
CA VAL A 134 -3.32 -1.12 -13.21
C VAL A 134 -3.80 -2.01 -12.06
N LYS A 135 -3.72 -1.52 -10.85
CA LYS A 135 -4.21 -2.21 -9.66
C LYS A 135 -4.94 -1.24 -8.74
N GLY A 136 -5.78 -1.78 -7.88
CA GLY A 136 -6.46 -0.99 -6.87
C GLY A 136 -7.02 -1.87 -5.76
N GLY A 137 -7.07 -1.31 -4.54
CA GLY A 137 -7.54 -2.05 -3.39
C GLY A 137 -7.46 -1.27 -2.09
N TYR A 138 -7.66 -2.00 -1.02
CA TYR A 138 -7.56 -1.52 0.34
C TYR A 138 -6.14 -1.63 0.87
N THR A 139 -5.72 -0.64 1.66
CA THR A 139 -4.43 -0.62 2.32
C THR A 139 -4.59 -0.21 3.78
N ASN A 140 -3.80 -0.84 4.67
CA ASN A 140 -3.72 -0.51 6.09
C ASN A 140 -2.25 -0.34 6.46
N ALA A 141 -1.87 0.87 6.81
CA ALA A 141 -0.52 1.20 7.23
C ALA A 141 -0.47 1.47 8.73
N ARG A 142 0.65 1.08 9.35
CA ARG A 142 0.94 1.36 10.75
C ARG A 142 2.11 2.33 10.84
N PHE A 143 1.95 3.35 11.67
CA PHE A 143 3.01 4.28 12.03
C PHE A 143 3.33 4.10 13.51
N ASN A 144 4.61 4.12 13.85
CA ASN A 144 5.07 4.09 15.22
C ASN A 144 5.43 5.52 15.64
N VAL A 145 4.73 6.04 16.62
CA VAL A 145 4.97 7.38 17.19
C VAL A 145 5.65 7.21 18.52
N LEU A 146 6.86 7.76 18.64
CA LEU A 146 7.61 7.81 19.89
C LEU A 146 7.51 9.23 20.45
N ALA A 147 6.82 9.35 21.58
CA ALA A 147 6.83 10.58 22.38
C ALA A 147 7.85 10.41 23.52
N SER A 148 8.73 11.40 23.72
CA SER A 148 9.73 11.39 24.79
C SER A 148 9.79 12.73 25.51
N ASP A 149 9.94 12.70 26.84
CA ASP A 149 10.25 13.86 27.67
C ASP A 149 11.73 13.88 28.10
N GLY A 150 12.55 12.99 27.52
CA GLY A 150 13.96 12.82 27.88
C GLY A 150 14.23 11.75 28.95
N GLU A 151 13.25 11.37 29.77
CA GLU A 151 13.35 10.31 30.77
C GLU A 151 12.37 9.17 30.54
N THR A 152 11.20 9.46 29.97
CA THR A 152 10.15 8.48 29.68
C THR A 152 9.85 8.44 28.19
N GLN A 153 9.83 7.24 27.62
CA GLN A 153 9.44 7.01 26.23
C GLN A 153 8.07 6.32 26.21
N LEU A 154 7.11 6.95 25.55
CA LEU A 154 5.81 6.36 25.24
C LEU A 154 5.80 6.01 23.75
N SER A 155 5.70 4.72 23.46
CA SER A 155 5.48 4.21 22.11
C SER A 155 3.99 4.00 21.91
N GLN A 156 3.42 4.61 20.89
CA GLN A 156 2.04 4.38 20.48
C GLN A 156 2.00 3.97 19.01
N ASN A 157 1.18 2.99 18.71
CA ASN A 157 0.92 2.57 17.35
C ASN A 157 -0.28 3.34 16.81
N PHE A 158 -0.13 3.82 15.60
CA PHE A 158 -1.16 4.53 14.87
C PHE A 158 -1.49 3.75 13.59
N ASP A 159 -2.66 3.12 13.56
CA ASP A 159 -3.15 2.39 12.39
C ASP A 159 -3.98 3.32 11.50
N THR A 160 -3.71 3.26 10.19
CA THR A 160 -4.41 4.06 9.19
C THR A 160 -4.98 3.19 8.10
N ASP A 161 -6.24 3.48 7.75
CA ASP A 161 -6.97 2.81 6.70
C ASP A 161 -7.10 3.70 5.46
N GLY A 162 -6.95 3.08 4.30
CA GLY A 162 -7.01 3.84 3.05
C GLY A 162 -7.23 2.97 1.82
N TRP A 163 -7.11 3.61 0.68
CA TRP A 163 -7.14 2.96 -0.62
C TRP A 163 -5.83 3.20 -1.37
N ARG A 164 -5.49 2.27 -2.24
CA ARG A 164 -4.30 2.33 -3.09
C ARG A 164 -4.68 2.12 -4.54
N LEU A 165 -4.12 2.94 -5.42
CA LEU A 165 -4.09 2.73 -6.86
C LEU A 165 -2.64 2.58 -7.31
N GLY A 166 -2.40 1.75 -8.30
CA GLY A 166 -1.08 1.57 -8.88
C GLY A 166 -1.16 1.30 -10.38
N ALA A 167 -0.05 1.57 -11.05
CA ALA A 167 0.15 1.22 -12.43
C ALA A 167 1.58 0.74 -12.63
N GLY A 168 1.77 -0.28 -13.48
CA GLY A 168 3.08 -0.86 -13.66
C GLY A 168 3.22 -1.68 -14.93
N ALA A 169 4.42 -2.17 -15.11
CA ALA A 169 4.75 -3.13 -16.12
C ALA A 169 5.48 -4.33 -15.51
N GLU A 170 5.13 -5.52 -15.96
CA GLU A 170 5.73 -6.78 -15.57
C GLU A 170 6.31 -7.45 -16.82
N MET A 171 7.55 -7.93 -16.74
CA MET A 171 8.22 -8.62 -17.84
C MET A 171 8.65 -10.02 -17.38
N ALA A 172 8.21 -11.03 -18.10
CA ALA A 172 8.67 -12.39 -17.94
C ALA A 172 10.12 -12.50 -18.43
N LEU A 173 11.02 -12.95 -17.56
CA LEU A 173 12.44 -13.17 -17.87
C LEU A 173 12.72 -14.62 -18.26
N ALA A 174 11.94 -15.55 -17.71
CA ALA A 174 12.01 -16.98 -17.95
C ALA A 174 10.59 -17.56 -17.82
N GLU A 175 10.43 -18.86 -18.02
CA GLU A 175 9.12 -19.54 -17.95
C GLU A 175 8.35 -19.25 -16.66
N ASN A 176 9.07 -19.11 -15.54
CA ASN A 176 8.48 -18.93 -14.23
C ASN A 176 8.99 -17.69 -13.46
N MET A 177 9.88 -16.90 -14.04
CA MET A 177 10.46 -15.71 -13.38
C MET A 177 10.01 -14.43 -14.07
N PHE A 178 9.74 -13.42 -13.26
CA PHE A 178 9.40 -12.09 -13.77
C PHE A 178 10.06 -10.97 -12.94
N VAL A 179 10.14 -9.80 -13.55
CA VAL A 179 10.44 -8.54 -12.90
C VAL A 179 9.29 -7.59 -13.13
N LYS A 180 9.05 -6.68 -12.20
CA LYS A 180 8.07 -5.61 -12.36
C LYS A 180 8.62 -4.27 -11.91
N ALA A 181 8.08 -3.21 -12.49
CA ALA A 181 8.22 -1.84 -12.02
C ALA A 181 6.83 -1.23 -11.88
N GLU A 182 6.56 -0.54 -10.78
CA GLU A 182 5.24 -0.06 -10.41
C GLU A 182 5.32 1.28 -9.71
N TYR A 183 4.42 2.18 -10.06
CA TYR A 183 4.11 3.39 -9.30
C TYR A 183 2.81 3.18 -8.55
N ARG A 184 2.79 3.62 -7.29
CA ARG A 184 1.64 3.50 -6.38
C ARG A 184 1.31 4.85 -5.77
N TYR A 185 0.04 5.11 -5.67
CA TYR A 185 -0.54 6.19 -4.89
C TYR A 185 -1.47 5.61 -3.86
N SER A 186 -1.30 5.99 -2.60
CA SER A 186 -2.20 5.61 -1.51
C SER A 186 -2.68 6.86 -0.80
N ASN A 187 -3.96 6.88 -0.45
CA ASN A 187 -4.57 7.92 0.36
C ASN A 187 -5.18 7.26 1.60
N TYR A 188 -4.78 7.75 2.76
CA TYR A 188 -5.25 7.28 4.06
C TYR A 188 -6.16 8.35 4.65
N SER A 189 -7.40 7.98 4.92
CA SER A 189 -8.46 8.91 5.34
C SER A 189 -8.96 8.70 6.77
N GLU A 190 -8.64 7.57 7.38
CA GLU A 190 -9.05 7.23 8.74
C GLU A 190 -7.86 6.76 9.55
N GLY A 191 -7.74 7.22 10.79
CA GLY A 191 -6.71 6.84 11.74
C GLY A 191 -7.30 6.41 13.07
N GLU A 192 -6.67 5.43 13.74
CA GLU A 192 -7.01 4.92 15.04
C GLU A 192 -5.75 4.78 15.90
N LEU A 193 -5.79 5.26 17.14
CA LEU A 193 -4.69 5.09 18.10
C LEU A 193 -4.90 3.83 18.90
N ASP A 194 -3.95 2.91 18.81
CA ASP A 194 -3.85 1.69 19.61
C ASP A 194 -3.17 2.01 20.94
N PHE A 195 -3.87 1.87 22.05
CA PHE A 195 -3.31 2.03 23.39
C PHE A 195 -2.91 0.66 23.97
N GLU A 196 -1.68 0.56 24.52
CA GLU A 196 -1.27 -0.65 25.22
C GLU A 196 -2.00 -0.78 26.55
N ALA A 197 -2.33 -2.05 26.94
CA ALA A 197 -2.91 -2.49 28.21
C ALA A 197 -4.26 -1.86 28.61
N ASP A 198 -5.35 -2.65 28.55
CA ASP A 198 -6.68 -2.41 29.16
C ASP A 198 -7.33 -1.02 28.94
N VAL A 199 -6.71 -0.16 28.12
CA VAL A 199 -7.27 1.13 27.70
C VAL A 199 -7.94 0.92 26.34
N PRO A 200 -9.23 1.28 26.16
CA PRO A 200 -9.90 1.18 24.88
C PRO A 200 -9.18 2.04 23.82
N ASP A 201 -9.06 1.51 22.60
CA ASP A 201 -8.55 2.25 21.46
C ASP A 201 -9.35 3.53 21.23
N SER A 202 -8.74 4.53 20.58
CA SER A 202 -9.44 5.77 20.29
C SER A 202 -10.59 5.54 19.31
N GLU A 203 -11.57 6.46 19.31
CA GLU A 203 -12.48 6.54 18.17
C GLU A 203 -11.70 6.93 16.92
N ARG A 204 -12.13 6.40 15.76
CA ARG A 204 -11.54 6.74 14.44
C ARG A 204 -11.72 8.22 14.16
N PHE A 205 -10.68 8.86 13.71
CA PHE A 205 -10.69 10.27 13.32
C PHE A 205 -10.17 10.43 11.88
N GLY A 206 -10.66 11.46 11.20
CA GLY A 206 -10.25 11.75 9.82
C GLY A 206 -8.83 12.29 9.78
N ILE A 207 -8.03 11.70 8.92
CA ILE A 207 -6.70 12.17 8.51
C ILE A 207 -6.67 12.26 7.00
N ASP A 208 -5.78 13.08 6.47
CA ASP A 208 -5.51 13.14 5.03
C ASP A 208 -4.00 13.00 4.84
N THR A 209 -3.59 11.82 4.41
CA THR A 209 -2.17 11.52 4.17
C THR A 209 -2.02 10.86 2.82
N ASP A 210 -1.23 11.49 1.97
CA ASP A 210 -0.88 11.00 0.65
C ASP A 210 0.47 10.33 0.65
N ARG A 211 0.56 9.19 -0.04
CA ARG A 211 1.77 8.39 -0.16
C ARG A 211 2.04 8.00 -1.59
N HIS A 212 3.23 8.32 -2.07
CA HIS A 212 3.72 8.01 -3.40
C HIS A 212 4.87 7.02 -3.31
N GLN A 213 4.79 5.91 -4.05
CA GLN A 213 5.79 4.86 -3.99
C GLN A 213 6.23 4.46 -5.41
N PHE A 214 7.54 4.29 -5.60
CA PHE A 214 8.13 3.66 -6.77
C PHE A 214 8.70 2.32 -6.34
N VAL A 215 8.19 1.24 -6.90
CA VAL A 215 8.51 -0.12 -6.48
C VAL A 215 9.00 -0.94 -7.65
N VAL A 216 10.06 -1.70 -7.43
CA VAL A 216 10.49 -2.79 -8.31
C VAL A 216 10.33 -4.11 -7.58
N GLY A 217 10.03 -5.15 -8.33
CA GLY A 217 9.84 -6.48 -7.79
C GLY A 217 10.47 -7.54 -8.68
N VAL A 218 10.85 -8.63 -8.04
CA VAL A 218 11.23 -9.87 -8.72
C VAL A 218 10.40 -11.00 -8.13
N GLY A 219 9.88 -11.88 -8.98
CA GLY A 219 8.98 -12.93 -8.52
C GLY A 219 9.05 -14.20 -9.34
N ILE A 220 8.34 -15.18 -8.82
CA ILE A 220 8.15 -16.50 -9.43
C ILE A 220 6.64 -16.74 -9.58
N ARG A 221 6.26 -17.28 -10.74
CA ARG A 221 4.91 -17.74 -11.07
C ARG A 221 4.91 -19.24 -11.26
N PHE A 222 3.84 -19.90 -10.79
CA PHE A 222 3.68 -21.37 -10.80
C PHE A 222 2.52 -21.81 -11.70
#